data_c138daa553d3ab736e5c1d6cf9d7557a
#
_entry.id   c138daa553d3ab736e5c1d6cf9d7557a
#
_cell.length_a   1.000
_cell.length_b   1.000
_cell.length_c   1.000
_cell.angle_alpha   90.00
_cell.angle_beta   90.00
_cell.angle_gamma   90.00
#
_symmetry.space_group_name_H-M   'P 1'
#
loop_
_entity.id
_entity.type
_entity.pdbx_description
1 polymer ?
#
loop_
_entity_poly.entity_id
_entity_poly.type
_entity_poly.pdbx_seq_one_letter_code
_entity_poly.pdbx_strand_id
1 'polypeptide(L)'
;MKILLYILPLILFMNFPGCEKDDPNISGEIEGIVKDYTGLDGCGFVIELENGEKLEPAEIADKDFIFYDNQRVALTYTELTGLGSICMVGKIARIETIREIGCIPYNQSAIGDLPRDAFVVDSVAINRNCLDVAVHYGGGCKEHEFQLTELPNMGASPSGPIPVFVISHEANDDLCEAWIGDFISFDLSGMQNQGSHSSIFILRLNVEGSDFSKIITYNY
;
A
#
# COMPACT_ATOMS: atom_id res chain seq x y z
N MET A 1 26.59 1.79 -72.97
CA MET A 1 26.77 1.46 -71.54
C MET A 1 25.49 1.87 -70.81
N LYS A 2 24.57 0.91 -70.58
CA LYS A 2 23.23 1.16 -70.01
C LYS A 2 23.32 0.96 -68.49
N ILE A 3 23.11 2.04 -67.75
CA ILE A 3 23.02 1.98 -66.27
C ILE A 3 21.59 1.67 -65.91
N LEU A 4 21.38 0.48 -65.32
CA LEU A 4 20.09 0.02 -64.81
C LEU A 4 19.94 0.47 -63.36
N LEU A 5 19.05 1.43 -63.10
CA LEU A 5 18.74 1.92 -61.75
C LEU A 5 17.71 0.95 -61.11
N TYR A 6 18.13 0.20 -60.09
CA TYR A 6 17.23 -0.58 -59.24
C TYR A 6 16.61 0.35 -58.20
N ILE A 7 15.31 0.60 -58.31
CA ILE A 7 14.49 1.26 -57.30
C ILE A 7 14.02 0.18 -56.32
N LEU A 8 14.58 0.17 -55.12
CA LEU A 8 14.17 -0.69 -54.01
C LEU A 8 12.96 -0.04 -53.31
N PRO A 9 11.79 -0.69 -53.19
CA PRO A 9 10.68 -0.12 -52.45
C PRO A 9 10.95 -0.21 -50.94
N LEU A 10 11.02 0.93 -50.29
CA LEU A 10 11.08 1.09 -48.86
C LEU A 10 9.71 0.76 -48.27
N ILE A 11 9.53 -0.45 -47.75
CA ILE A 11 8.32 -0.83 -47.00
C ILE A 11 8.37 -0.18 -45.65
N LEU A 12 7.60 0.88 -45.47
CA LEU A 12 7.39 1.57 -44.21
C LEU A 12 6.45 0.71 -43.32
N PHE A 13 6.98 -0.03 -42.38
CA PHE A 13 6.20 -0.69 -41.33
C PHE A 13 5.60 0.39 -40.42
N MET A 14 4.33 0.76 -40.70
CA MET A 14 3.53 1.51 -39.73
C MET A 14 3.17 0.59 -38.57
N ASN A 15 3.91 0.71 -37.43
CA ASN A 15 3.45 0.21 -36.16
C ASN A 15 2.26 1.06 -35.73
N PHE A 16 1.05 0.54 -35.88
CA PHE A 16 -0.13 1.08 -35.22
C PHE A 16 -0.03 0.69 -33.75
N PRO A 17 0.03 1.64 -32.81
CA PRO A 17 -0.23 1.30 -31.42
C PRO A 17 -1.67 0.80 -31.36
N GLY A 18 -1.86 -0.49 -31.03
CA GLY A 18 -3.17 -1.01 -30.69
C GLY A 18 -3.68 -0.22 -29.49
N CYS A 19 -4.80 0.50 -29.64
CA CYS A 19 -5.57 0.93 -28.49
C CYS A 19 -6.06 -0.34 -27.81
N GLU A 20 -5.51 -0.65 -26.64
CA GLU A 20 -6.17 -1.51 -25.67
C GLU A 20 -7.53 -0.87 -25.39
N LYS A 21 -8.60 -1.57 -25.70
CA LYS A 21 -9.95 -1.13 -25.33
C LYS A 21 -10.06 -1.37 -23.84
N ASP A 22 -10.01 -0.31 -23.04
CA ASP A 22 -10.41 -0.36 -21.65
C ASP A 22 -11.85 -0.90 -21.59
N ASP A 23 -12.05 -2.03 -20.94
CA ASP A 23 -13.38 -2.56 -20.66
C ASP A 23 -14.04 -1.61 -19.64
N PRO A 24 -15.17 -0.94 -19.98
CA PRO A 24 -15.80 0.02 -19.08
C PRO A 24 -16.32 -0.60 -17.78
N ASN A 25 -16.31 -1.93 -17.65
CA ASN A 25 -16.73 -2.66 -16.46
C ASN A 25 -15.56 -3.06 -15.55
N ILE A 26 -14.31 -2.90 -15.99
CA ILE A 26 -13.13 -3.19 -15.15
C ILE A 26 -12.73 -1.90 -14.44
N SER A 27 -12.56 -1.97 -13.12
CA SER A 27 -12.02 -0.85 -12.34
C SER A 27 -10.59 -0.51 -12.77
N GLY A 28 -10.14 0.73 -12.55
CA GLY A 28 -8.71 1.02 -12.52
C GLY A 28 -8.00 0.21 -11.42
N GLU A 29 -6.66 0.14 -11.46
CA GLU A 29 -5.91 -0.51 -10.37
C GLU A 29 -6.16 0.26 -9.07
N ILE A 30 -6.54 -0.45 -8.01
CA ILE A 30 -6.82 0.09 -6.68
C ILE A 30 -6.13 -0.77 -5.63
N GLU A 31 -5.70 -0.14 -4.55
CA GLU A 31 -5.10 -0.85 -3.41
C GLU A 31 -6.14 -1.25 -2.37
N GLY A 32 -5.80 -2.29 -1.62
CA GLY A 32 -6.65 -2.78 -0.54
C GLY A 32 -5.91 -3.73 0.39
N ILE A 33 -6.59 -4.08 1.48
CA ILE A 33 -6.12 -5.04 2.46
C ILE A 33 -7.07 -6.23 2.52
N VAL A 34 -6.51 -7.41 2.37
CA VAL A 34 -7.23 -8.67 2.56
C VAL A 34 -7.50 -8.87 4.04
N LYS A 35 -8.76 -9.18 4.38
CA LYS A 35 -9.20 -9.50 5.73
C LYS A 35 -9.79 -10.90 5.77
N ASP A 36 -9.42 -11.67 6.79
CA ASP A 36 -9.98 -13.00 7.02
C ASP A 36 -11.30 -12.91 7.78
N TYR A 37 -12.41 -13.11 7.06
CA TYR A 37 -13.75 -13.19 7.60
C TYR A 37 -14.27 -14.65 7.69
N THR A 38 -13.39 -15.65 7.52
CA THR A 38 -13.79 -17.08 7.56
C THR A 38 -14.43 -17.52 8.87
N GLY A 39 -14.24 -16.74 9.95
CA GLY A 39 -14.92 -16.95 11.23
C GLY A 39 -16.39 -16.51 11.25
N LEU A 40 -16.88 -15.80 10.23
CA LEU A 40 -18.27 -15.40 10.07
C LEU A 40 -18.99 -16.37 9.13
N ASP A 41 -20.25 -16.68 9.45
CA ASP A 41 -21.02 -17.66 8.69
C ASP A 41 -21.21 -17.23 7.23
N GLY A 42 -20.76 -18.07 6.30
CA GLY A 42 -20.83 -17.83 4.86
C GLY A 42 -19.82 -16.84 4.29
N CYS A 43 -18.86 -16.36 5.10
CA CYS A 43 -17.79 -15.46 4.64
C CYS A 43 -16.49 -16.22 4.33
N GLY A 44 -15.66 -15.61 3.50
CA GLY A 44 -14.28 -16.00 3.21
C GLY A 44 -13.34 -14.84 3.47
N PHE A 45 -12.35 -14.67 2.60
CA PHE A 45 -11.55 -13.44 2.56
C PHE A 45 -12.35 -12.30 1.93
N VAL A 46 -12.22 -11.12 2.49
CA VAL A 46 -12.80 -9.86 2.00
C VAL A 46 -11.66 -8.89 1.74
N ILE A 47 -11.74 -8.09 0.69
CA ILE A 47 -10.74 -7.05 0.41
C ILE A 47 -11.34 -5.70 0.80
N GLU A 48 -10.76 -5.05 1.78
CA GLU A 48 -11.08 -3.69 2.17
C GLU A 48 -10.25 -2.74 1.31
N LEU A 49 -10.90 -1.97 0.45
CA LEU A 49 -10.25 -1.03 -0.47
C LEU A 49 -9.91 0.26 0.25
N GLU A 50 -8.89 0.98 -0.22
CA GLU A 50 -8.46 2.29 0.31
C GLU A 50 -9.58 3.34 0.30
N ASN A 51 -10.55 3.25 -0.62
CA ASN A 51 -11.73 4.12 -0.66
C ASN A 51 -12.82 3.74 0.38
N GLY A 52 -12.56 2.76 1.25
CA GLY A 52 -13.47 2.28 2.29
C GLY A 52 -14.52 1.27 1.81
N GLU A 53 -14.57 0.93 0.53
CA GLU A 53 -15.43 -0.12 0.03
C GLU A 53 -14.87 -1.50 0.38
N LYS A 54 -15.75 -2.51 0.41
CA LYS A 54 -15.36 -3.91 0.64
C LYS A 54 -15.76 -4.76 -0.54
N LEU A 55 -14.88 -5.66 -0.94
CA LEU A 55 -15.14 -6.64 -1.99
C LEU A 55 -15.20 -8.04 -1.42
N GLU A 56 -16.21 -8.79 -1.82
CA GLU A 56 -16.28 -10.24 -1.66
C GLU A 56 -15.79 -10.89 -2.95
N PRO A 57 -14.57 -11.47 -3.00
CA PRO A 57 -14.01 -12.08 -4.21
C PRO A 57 -14.74 -13.40 -4.49
N ALA A 58 -15.73 -13.38 -5.39
CA ALA A 58 -16.46 -14.57 -5.81
C ALA A 58 -15.71 -15.36 -6.90
N GLU A 59 -14.98 -14.65 -7.74
CA GLU A 59 -14.13 -15.21 -8.80
C GLU A 59 -12.77 -14.54 -8.78
N ILE A 60 -11.71 -15.29 -9.06
CA ILE A 60 -10.34 -14.78 -9.15
C ILE A 60 -9.72 -15.35 -10.41
N ALA A 61 -9.23 -14.46 -11.29
CA ALA A 61 -8.62 -14.87 -12.56
C ALA A 61 -7.30 -15.61 -12.33
N ASP A 62 -6.45 -15.11 -11.43
CA ASP A 62 -5.24 -15.80 -10.98
C ASP A 62 -5.58 -16.82 -9.88
N LYS A 63 -5.72 -18.09 -10.27
CA LYS A 63 -6.08 -19.18 -9.35
C LYS A 63 -4.94 -19.62 -8.44
N ASP A 64 -3.72 -19.19 -8.72
CA ASP A 64 -2.55 -19.51 -7.92
C ASP A 64 -2.32 -18.46 -6.82
N PHE A 65 -3.05 -17.35 -6.83
CA PHE A 65 -2.97 -16.33 -5.81
C PHE A 65 -3.55 -16.83 -4.49
N ILE A 66 -2.75 -16.73 -3.42
CA ILE A 66 -3.12 -17.20 -2.08
C ILE A 66 -3.40 -16.00 -1.18
N PHE A 67 -4.62 -15.91 -0.68
CA PHE A 67 -5.01 -14.93 0.32
C PHE A 67 -4.53 -15.28 1.72
N TYR A 68 -4.14 -14.26 2.48
CA TYR A 68 -3.93 -14.35 3.92
C TYR A 68 -4.35 -13.02 4.58
N ASP A 69 -4.63 -13.06 5.88
CA ASP A 69 -5.08 -11.88 6.62
C ASP A 69 -4.04 -10.77 6.65
N ASN A 70 -4.50 -9.53 6.50
CA ASN A 70 -3.69 -8.32 6.43
C ASN A 70 -2.69 -8.27 5.26
N GLN A 71 -2.94 -9.01 4.18
CA GLN A 71 -2.16 -8.92 2.95
C GLN A 71 -2.52 -7.64 2.20
N ARG A 72 -1.53 -6.80 1.90
CA ARG A 72 -1.73 -5.66 0.99
C ARG A 72 -1.70 -6.11 -0.45
N VAL A 73 -2.67 -5.64 -1.22
CA VAL A 73 -2.81 -6.01 -2.63
C VAL A 73 -3.14 -4.81 -3.49
N ALA A 74 -2.66 -4.80 -4.74
CA ALA A 74 -3.18 -3.98 -5.81
C ALA A 74 -3.96 -4.88 -6.76
N LEU A 75 -5.13 -4.45 -7.18
CA LEU A 75 -6.05 -5.25 -7.97
C LEU A 75 -6.88 -4.43 -8.93
N THR A 76 -7.39 -5.10 -9.96
CA THR A 76 -8.51 -4.63 -10.77
C THR A 76 -9.67 -5.59 -10.63
N TYR A 77 -10.88 -5.10 -10.67
CA TYR A 77 -12.06 -5.94 -10.48
C TYR A 77 -13.25 -5.52 -11.32
N THR A 78 -14.17 -6.45 -11.51
CA THR A 78 -15.50 -6.22 -12.08
C THR A 78 -16.55 -6.55 -11.02
N GLU A 79 -17.45 -5.61 -10.72
CA GLU A 79 -18.59 -5.88 -9.83
C GLU A 79 -19.59 -6.83 -10.49
N LEU A 80 -19.94 -7.91 -9.79
CA LEU A 80 -20.93 -8.89 -10.22
C LEU A 80 -22.30 -8.51 -9.69
N THR A 81 -23.06 -7.77 -10.50
CA THR A 81 -24.42 -7.33 -10.13
C THR A 81 -25.44 -8.47 -10.26
N GLY A 82 -26.45 -8.45 -9.39
CA GLY A 82 -27.53 -9.44 -9.42
C GLY A 82 -27.22 -10.77 -8.71
N LEU A 83 -26.06 -10.89 -8.10
CA LEU A 83 -25.72 -11.99 -7.20
C LEU A 83 -26.01 -11.62 -5.75
N GLY A 84 -26.41 -12.60 -4.95
CA GLY A 84 -26.55 -12.47 -3.51
C GLY A 84 -25.42 -13.19 -2.79
N SER A 85 -24.93 -12.62 -1.71
CA SER A 85 -23.95 -13.24 -0.81
C SER A 85 -24.57 -13.51 0.55
N ILE A 86 -24.18 -14.60 1.18
CA ILE A 86 -24.54 -14.90 2.58
C ILE A 86 -23.74 -14.00 3.52
N CYS A 87 -22.51 -13.67 3.17
CA CYS A 87 -21.62 -12.81 3.94
C CYS A 87 -22.14 -11.36 4.05
N MET A 88 -22.65 -10.79 2.96
CA MET A 88 -23.27 -9.44 2.89
C MET A 88 -22.41 -8.31 3.46
N VAL A 89 -21.08 -8.41 3.41
CA VAL A 89 -20.18 -7.38 3.94
C VAL A 89 -19.69 -6.42 2.88
N GLY A 90 -19.85 -6.74 1.58
CA GLY A 90 -19.32 -5.91 0.50
C GLY A 90 -19.96 -6.19 -0.86
N LYS A 91 -19.38 -5.61 -1.90
CA LYS A 91 -19.73 -5.87 -3.30
C LYS A 91 -19.19 -7.23 -3.71
N ILE A 92 -20.01 -8.04 -4.37
CA ILE A 92 -19.54 -9.29 -4.97
C ILE A 92 -18.74 -8.94 -6.21
N ALA A 93 -17.51 -9.42 -6.30
CA ALA A 93 -16.59 -9.05 -7.36
C ALA A 93 -15.89 -10.25 -8.00
N ARG A 94 -15.60 -10.10 -9.30
CA ARG A 94 -14.60 -10.88 -9.99
C ARG A 94 -13.30 -10.08 -9.97
N ILE A 95 -12.23 -10.68 -9.46
CA ILE A 95 -10.90 -10.10 -9.45
C ILE A 95 -10.21 -10.46 -10.77
N GLU A 96 -9.93 -9.43 -11.59
CA GLU A 96 -9.33 -9.60 -12.92
C GLU A 96 -7.81 -9.69 -12.83
N THR A 97 -7.20 -8.80 -12.05
CA THR A 97 -5.77 -8.86 -11.72
C THR A 97 -5.59 -8.67 -10.23
N ILE A 98 -4.57 -9.31 -9.66
CA ILE A 98 -4.19 -9.13 -8.27
C ILE A 98 -2.71 -9.38 -8.10
N ARG A 99 -2.05 -8.53 -7.31
CA ARG A 99 -0.66 -8.73 -6.91
C ARG A 99 -0.46 -8.27 -5.48
N GLU A 100 0.43 -8.91 -4.75
CA GLU A 100 0.85 -8.44 -3.44
C GLU A 100 1.70 -7.18 -3.58
N ILE A 101 1.49 -6.21 -2.68
CA ILE A 101 2.27 -4.98 -2.60
C ILE A 101 3.29 -5.12 -1.48
N GLY A 102 4.56 -4.87 -1.80
CA GLY A 102 5.63 -4.81 -0.80
C GLY A 102 5.51 -3.57 0.10
N CYS A 103 6.16 -3.63 1.25
CA CYS A 103 6.29 -2.49 2.15
C CYS A 103 7.32 -1.49 1.63
N ILE A 104 7.15 -0.21 1.96
CA ILE A 104 8.07 0.88 1.61
C ILE A 104 9.33 0.76 2.51
N PRO A 105 10.55 0.75 1.96
CA PRO A 105 11.76 0.76 2.77
C PRO A 105 11.82 1.98 3.70
N TYR A 106 12.24 1.79 4.95
CA TYR A 106 12.48 2.93 5.83
C TYR A 106 13.84 3.58 5.56
N ASN A 107 13.95 4.86 5.90
CA ASN A 107 15.19 5.63 5.81
C ASN A 107 16.04 5.41 7.06
N GLN A 108 17.30 4.97 6.90
CA GLN A 108 18.23 4.70 8.00
C GLN A 108 18.83 5.95 8.66
N SER A 109 18.60 7.12 8.09
CA SER A 109 19.09 8.40 8.61
C SER A 109 18.24 9.55 8.08
N ALA A 110 17.88 10.48 8.95
CA ALA A 110 17.31 11.74 8.51
C ALA A 110 18.38 12.57 7.79
N ILE A 111 18.12 12.91 6.52
CA ILE A 111 18.95 13.85 5.75
C ILE A 111 18.11 15.11 5.57
N GLY A 112 18.39 16.15 6.37
CA GLY A 112 17.65 17.40 6.35
C GLY A 112 16.44 17.43 7.28
N ASP A 113 15.58 18.43 7.08
CA ASP A 113 14.32 18.55 7.81
C ASP A 113 13.28 17.58 7.24
N LEU A 114 12.66 16.79 8.10
CA LEU A 114 11.58 15.89 7.70
C LEU A 114 10.29 16.70 7.48
N PRO A 115 9.46 16.33 6.49
CA PRO A 115 8.13 16.91 6.30
C PRO A 115 7.27 16.83 7.56
N ARG A 116 6.36 17.80 7.75
CA ARG A 116 5.56 17.94 8.99
C ARG A 116 4.08 18.19 8.75
N ASP A 117 3.59 17.87 7.56
CA ASP A 117 2.19 18.05 7.26
C ASP A 117 1.31 17.20 8.17
N ALA A 118 0.13 17.73 8.48
CA ALA A 118 -0.74 17.12 9.48
C ALA A 118 -1.35 15.81 8.98
N PHE A 119 -1.37 14.81 9.85
CA PHE A 119 -2.10 13.57 9.70
C PHE A 119 -2.42 12.94 11.05
N VAL A 120 -3.32 11.98 11.06
CA VAL A 120 -3.74 11.22 12.25
C VAL A 120 -3.47 9.76 12.00
N VAL A 121 -3.00 9.04 13.02
CA VAL A 121 -2.84 7.59 13.00
C VAL A 121 -4.00 6.94 13.73
N ASP A 122 -4.76 6.10 13.03
CA ASP A 122 -5.88 5.35 13.60
C ASP A 122 -5.41 4.03 14.23
N SER A 123 -4.54 3.32 13.53
CA SER A 123 -4.02 2.05 14.02
C SER A 123 -2.60 1.78 13.53
N VAL A 124 -1.89 0.95 14.28
CA VAL A 124 -0.55 0.46 13.96
C VAL A 124 -0.49 -1.02 14.29
N ALA A 125 -0.07 -1.82 13.33
CA ALA A 125 0.11 -3.26 13.44
C ALA A 125 1.42 -3.73 12.80
N ILE A 126 1.96 -4.86 13.23
CA ILE A 126 3.02 -5.56 12.53
C ILE A 126 2.40 -6.74 11.79
N ASN A 127 2.70 -6.82 10.50
CA ASN A 127 2.30 -7.91 9.64
C ASN A 127 3.54 -8.45 8.91
N ARG A 128 4.01 -9.63 9.31
CA ARG A 128 5.31 -10.17 8.86
C ARG A 128 6.43 -9.15 9.10
N ASN A 129 7.09 -8.68 8.04
CA ASN A 129 8.16 -7.68 8.09
C ASN A 129 7.67 -6.25 7.86
N CYS A 130 6.35 -6.02 7.78
CA CYS A 130 5.78 -4.72 7.53
C CYS A 130 5.20 -4.09 8.79
N LEU A 131 5.44 -2.79 8.97
CA LEU A 131 4.72 -1.92 9.89
C LEU A 131 3.56 -1.31 9.12
N ASP A 132 2.36 -1.82 9.35
CA ASP A 132 1.13 -1.34 8.75
C ASP A 132 0.55 -0.22 9.59
N VAL A 133 0.24 0.90 8.96
CA VAL A 133 -0.27 2.11 9.62
C VAL A 133 -1.49 2.60 8.87
N ALA A 134 -2.65 2.60 9.53
CA ALA A 134 -3.83 3.27 9.01
C ALA A 134 -3.77 4.74 9.41
N VAL A 135 -3.95 5.62 8.44
CA VAL A 135 -3.85 7.08 8.62
C VAL A 135 -5.06 7.79 8.04
N HIS A 136 -5.30 9.01 8.55
CA HIS A 136 -6.18 9.97 7.91
C HIS A 136 -5.48 11.33 7.78
N TYR A 137 -5.75 12.03 6.68
CA TYR A 137 -5.18 13.34 6.38
C TYR A 137 -6.12 14.18 5.49
N GLY A 138 -5.91 15.48 5.48
CA GLY A 138 -6.62 16.40 4.57
C GLY A 138 -5.91 16.50 3.23
N GLY A 139 -6.66 16.63 2.13
CA GLY A 139 -6.10 16.78 0.79
C GLY A 139 -7.07 16.31 -0.30
N GLY A 140 -6.55 15.59 -1.30
CA GLY A 140 -7.34 14.92 -2.34
C GLY A 140 -7.16 15.46 -3.74
N CYS A 141 -6.27 16.44 -3.94
CA CYS A 141 -5.95 17.01 -5.24
C CYS A 141 -4.52 16.75 -5.71
N LYS A 142 -3.66 16.29 -4.80
CA LYS A 142 -2.25 15.96 -5.10
C LYS A 142 -1.88 14.63 -4.46
N GLU A 143 -0.76 14.05 -4.90
CA GLU A 143 -0.16 12.90 -4.25
C GLU A 143 0.48 13.32 -2.92
N HIS A 144 0.28 12.49 -1.90
CA HIS A 144 0.87 12.63 -0.58
C HIS A 144 1.95 11.56 -0.40
N GLU A 145 3.04 11.92 0.28
CA GLU A 145 4.14 11.01 0.53
C GLU A 145 4.33 10.78 2.03
N PHE A 146 4.46 9.53 2.43
CA PHE A 146 4.77 9.15 3.79
C PHE A 146 6.12 8.46 3.85
N GLN A 147 6.90 8.77 4.88
CA GLN A 147 8.21 8.19 5.09
C GLN A 147 8.36 7.73 6.54
N LEU A 148 8.96 6.56 6.75
CA LEU A 148 9.44 6.11 8.05
C LEU A 148 10.94 6.36 8.11
N THR A 149 11.40 7.09 9.12
CA THR A 149 12.81 7.44 9.27
C THR A 149 13.34 7.07 10.65
N GLU A 150 14.47 6.37 10.71
CA GLU A 150 15.18 6.12 11.95
C GLU A 150 15.94 7.37 12.38
N LEU A 151 15.68 7.84 13.61
CA LEU A 151 16.41 8.96 14.23
C LEU A 151 17.64 8.45 14.99
N PRO A 152 18.80 9.11 14.86
CA PRO A 152 20.00 8.69 15.55
C PRO A 152 19.85 8.84 17.08
N ASN A 153 19.98 7.73 17.81
CA ASN A 153 20.22 7.68 19.29
C ASN A 153 19.27 8.48 20.18
N MET A 154 17.97 8.52 19.87
CA MET A 154 17.00 9.36 20.57
C MET A 154 16.23 8.66 21.70
N GLY A 155 16.39 7.36 21.87
CA GLY A 155 15.72 6.58 22.94
C GLY A 155 16.71 6.06 23.97
N ALA A 156 16.32 6.06 25.24
CA ALA A 156 17.10 5.48 26.32
C ALA A 156 16.29 4.42 27.07
N SER A 157 16.92 3.28 27.36
CA SER A 157 16.38 2.21 28.18
C SER A 157 17.47 1.71 29.13
N PRO A 158 17.12 1.10 30.24
CA PRO A 158 18.09 0.43 31.12
C PRO A 158 18.90 -0.65 30.42
N SER A 159 18.39 -1.20 29.34
CA SER A 159 19.01 -2.26 28.52
C SER A 159 19.83 -1.74 27.33
N GLY A 160 19.93 -0.41 27.14
CA GLY A 160 20.63 0.24 26.03
C GLY A 160 19.72 1.19 25.24
N PRO A 161 20.25 1.83 24.18
CA PRO A 161 19.48 2.73 23.35
C PRO A 161 18.38 1.96 22.60
N ILE A 162 17.15 2.52 22.60
CA ILE A 162 16.04 2.02 21.80
C ILE A 162 15.97 2.87 20.54
N PRO A 163 15.96 2.29 19.34
CA PRO A 163 15.75 3.03 18.10
C PRO A 163 14.45 3.83 18.14
N VAL A 164 14.46 5.05 17.64
CA VAL A 164 13.27 5.88 17.48
C VAL A 164 13.01 6.05 16.00
N PHE A 165 11.84 5.65 15.57
CA PHE A 165 11.34 5.85 14.23
C PHE A 165 10.27 6.93 14.21
N VAL A 166 10.30 7.75 13.18
CA VAL A 166 9.35 8.83 12.99
C VAL A 166 8.67 8.67 11.64
N ILE A 167 7.34 8.73 11.63
CA ILE A 167 6.57 8.87 10.39
C ILE A 167 6.47 10.36 10.10
N SER A 168 6.86 10.76 8.89
CA SER A 168 6.69 12.08 8.32
C SER A 168 5.75 12.05 7.12
N HIS A 169 5.07 13.17 6.87
CA HIS A 169 4.07 13.32 5.83
C HIS A 169 4.35 14.59 5.04
N GLU A 170 4.40 14.47 3.71
CA GLU A 170 4.51 15.54 2.74
C GLU A 170 3.21 15.62 1.94
N ALA A 171 2.47 16.70 2.11
CA ALA A 171 1.20 16.94 1.42
C ALA A 171 1.37 17.64 0.07
N ASN A 172 2.59 17.98 -0.32
CA ASN A 172 2.90 18.67 -1.58
C ASN A 172 2.10 19.97 -1.79
N ASP A 173 1.85 20.74 -0.71
CA ASP A 173 0.99 21.94 -0.71
C ASP A 173 -0.42 21.62 -1.26
N ASP A 174 -1.02 20.49 -0.90
CA ASP A 174 -2.41 20.18 -1.23
C ASP A 174 -3.33 21.01 -0.36
N LEU A 175 -4.13 21.88 -1.01
CA LEU A 175 -5.08 22.77 -0.35
C LEU A 175 -6.52 22.26 -0.41
N CYS A 176 -6.74 21.04 -0.91
CA CYS A 176 -8.07 20.43 -0.91
C CYS A 176 -8.48 19.99 0.49
N GLU A 177 -9.78 19.99 0.75
CA GLU A 177 -10.32 19.76 2.10
C GLU A 177 -11.00 18.39 2.24
N ALA A 178 -10.74 17.44 1.33
CA ALA A 178 -11.26 16.09 1.50
C ALA A 178 -10.55 15.42 2.69
N TRP A 179 -11.28 14.59 3.45
CA TRP A 179 -10.72 13.76 4.52
C TRP A 179 -10.47 12.37 3.97
N ILE A 180 -9.21 12.00 3.83
CA ILE A 180 -8.76 10.80 3.15
C ILE A 180 -8.27 9.79 4.18
N GLY A 181 -8.75 8.54 4.09
CA GLY A 181 -8.19 7.41 4.81
C GLY A 181 -7.25 6.63 3.89
N ASP A 182 -6.11 6.19 4.42
CA ASP A 182 -5.10 5.45 3.67
C ASP A 182 -4.40 4.41 4.56
N PHE A 183 -3.78 3.40 3.91
CA PHE A 183 -2.99 2.37 4.57
C PHE A 183 -1.56 2.39 4.02
N ILE A 184 -0.60 2.65 4.91
CA ILE A 184 0.80 2.72 4.56
C ILE A 184 1.54 1.57 5.26
N SER A 185 2.44 0.92 4.55
CA SER A 185 3.26 -0.16 5.11
C SER A 185 4.73 0.10 4.90
N PHE A 186 5.50 -0.02 5.96
CA PHE A 186 6.95 0.19 5.95
C PHE A 186 7.70 -1.12 6.23
N ASP A 187 8.74 -1.41 5.44
CA ASP A 187 9.57 -2.60 5.58
C ASP A 187 10.51 -2.48 6.79
N LEU A 188 10.36 -3.37 7.75
CA LEU A 188 11.20 -3.46 8.95
C LEU A 188 12.32 -4.50 8.83
N SER A 189 12.48 -5.17 7.69
CA SER A 189 13.50 -6.22 7.53
C SER A 189 14.93 -5.76 7.83
N GLY A 190 15.22 -4.47 7.58
CA GLY A 190 16.49 -3.84 7.93
C GLY A 190 16.80 -3.78 9.44
N MET A 191 15.79 -3.99 10.30
CA MET A 191 15.97 -4.04 11.76
C MET A 191 16.34 -5.44 12.28
N GLN A 192 16.32 -6.46 11.43
CA GLN A 192 16.62 -7.83 11.85
C GLN A 192 18.12 -7.97 12.18
N ASN A 193 18.42 -8.47 13.36
CA ASN A 193 19.78 -8.71 13.82
C ASN A 193 20.08 -10.21 13.91
N GLN A 194 21.25 -10.61 13.47
CA GLN A 194 21.69 -12.00 13.63
C GLN A 194 21.77 -12.37 15.12
N GLY A 195 21.08 -13.45 15.50
CA GLY A 195 21.07 -13.95 16.88
C GLY A 195 19.98 -13.38 17.78
N SER A 196 19.10 -12.52 17.25
CA SER A 196 17.86 -12.07 17.90
C SER A 196 16.65 -12.55 17.10
N HIS A 197 15.51 -12.69 17.76
CA HIS A 197 14.23 -13.00 17.13
C HIS A 197 13.22 -11.87 17.30
N SER A 198 13.66 -10.75 17.86
CA SER A 198 12.82 -9.56 18.02
C SER A 198 13.65 -8.29 18.14
N SER A 199 13.05 -7.19 17.74
CA SER A 199 13.55 -5.83 17.93
C SER A 199 12.46 -4.97 18.56
N ILE A 200 12.84 -4.00 19.40
CA ILE A 200 11.92 -3.04 20.02
C ILE A 200 12.32 -1.65 19.54
N PHE A 201 11.34 -0.84 19.20
CA PHE A 201 11.54 0.55 18.82
C PHE A 201 10.41 1.44 19.31
N ILE A 202 10.66 2.76 19.33
CA ILE A 202 9.66 3.77 19.63
C ILE A 202 9.20 4.39 18.31
N LEU A 203 7.90 4.38 18.06
CA LEU A 203 7.28 5.05 16.92
C LEU A 203 6.74 6.41 17.35
N ARG A 204 7.05 7.46 16.60
CA ARG A 204 6.55 8.83 16.75
C ARG A 204 6.05 9.40 15.43
N LEU A 205 5.33 10.52 15.50
CA LEU A 205 4.90 11.28 14.32
C LEU A 205 5.67 12.59 14.25
N ASN A 206 6.04 13.01 13.04
CA ASN A 206 6.64 14.31 12.78
C ASN A 206 5.56 15.35 12.45
N VAL A 207 4.64 15.55 13.37
CA VAL A 207 3.54 16.51 13.28
C VAL A 207 3.67 17.51 14.42
N GLU A 208 3.51 18.80 14.12
CA GLU A 208 3.62 19.85 15.13
C GLU A 208 2.59 19.65 16.26
N GLY A 209 3.08 19.67 17.51
CA GLY A 209 2.23 19.46 18.69
C GLY A 209 1.80 18.02 18.94
N SER A 210 2.25 17.05 18.15
CA SER A 210 1.94 15.64 18.38
C SER A 210 2.73 15.09 19.58
N ASP A 211 2.02 14.46 20.51
CA ASP A 211 2.57 13.69 21.61
C ASP A 211 2.50 12.17 21.37
N PHE A 212 2.13 11.75 20.16
CA PHE A 212 2.05 10.35 19.80
C PHE A 212 3.41 9.66 19.99
N SER A 213 3.40 8.63 20.83
CA SER A 213 4.59 7.81 21.09
C SER A 213 4.14 6.39 21.44
N LYS A 214 4.53 5.40 20.65
CA LYS A 214 4.16 4.00 20.86
C LYS A 214 5.40 3.12 20.84
N ILE A 215 5.53 2.25 21.83
CA ILE A 215 6.56 1.20 21.83
C ILE A 215 6.03 0.05 21.00
N ILE A 216 6.80 -0.38 20.02
CA ILE A 216 6.48 -1.46 19.10
C ILE A 216 7.49 -2.59 19.32
N THR A 217 6.99 -3.82 19.38
CA THR A 217 7.83 -5.03 19.36
C THR A 217 7.65 -5.70 18.01
N TYR A 218 8.73 -5.86 17.28
CA TYR A 218 8.80 -6.54 15.99
C TYR A 218 9.45 -7.92 16.21
N ASN A 219 8.71 -8.99 15.96
CA ASN A 219 9.17 -10.38 16.03
C ASN A 219 9.43 -10.91 14.61
N TYR A 220 10.56 -11.60 14.38
CA TYR A 220 11.00 -12.11 13.09
C TYR A 220 11.73 -13.45 13.17
#